data_aa5deb730ae1a75c79ba6f450f7eb976
#
_entry.id   aa5deb730ae1a75c79ba6f450f7eb976
#
_cell.length_a   1.000
_cell.length_b   1.000
_cell.length_c   1.000
_cell.angle_alpha   90.00
_cell.angle_beta   90.00
_cell.angle_gamma   90.00
#
_symmetry.space_group_name_H-M   'P 1'
#
loop_
_entity.id
_entity.type
_entity.pdbx_description
1 polymer ?
#
loop_
_entity_poly.entity_id
_entity_poly.type
_entity_poly.pdbx_seq_one_letter_code
_entity_poly.pdbx_strand_id
1 'polypeptide(L)'
;VYDEQNYIFSGTISALAFSPIDPSYRYVLTENGRFYYSTDSGLNWSATPMFTGPSGHYFYGSTILPSSTYLGRVYIGGSGYSNSPVYVSQNHGQNFSEMNLGLPNTLVFELSSTLDDNIIFAATEIGPYAYLANQEEWFLLSGLSAPDQTYWSVDFIPEINTARFGTYGRGIWDFVLDENY
;
A
#
# COMPACT_ATOMS: atom_id res chain seq x y z
N VAL A 1 -21.23 -17.65 -18.19
CA VAL A 1 -22.31 -16.75 -17.79
C VAL A 1 -21.65 -15.73 -16.89
N TYR A 2 -21.42 -14.51 -17.42
CA TYR A 2 -21.04 -13.36 -16.59
C TYR A 2 -22.32 -12.89 -15.93
N ASP A 3 -22.40 -13.07 -14.61
CA ASP A 3 -23.45 -12.44 -13.81
C ASP A 3 -23.00 -11.00 -13.62
N GLU A 4 -23.56 -10.07 -14.39
CA GLU A 4 -23.30 -8.64 -14.26
C GLU A 4 -23.97 -8.12 -12.97
N GLN A 5 -23.37 -8.40 -11.85
CA GLN A 5 -23.69 -7.68 -10.62
C GLN A 5 -23.02 -6.31 -10.74
N ASN A 6 -23.75 -5.35 -11.28
CA ASN A 6 -23.31 -3.97 -11.44
C ASN A 6 -23.24 -3.25 -10.11
N TYR A 7 -22.20 -3.50 -9.30
CA TYR A 7 -21.90 -2.61 -8.20
C TYR A 7 -21.23 -1.34 -8.76
N ILE A 8 -21.85 -0.20 -8.55
CA ILE A 8 -21.31 1.09 -9.02
C ILE A 8 -20.40 1.67 -7.94
N PHE A 9 -19.10 1.60 -8.14
CA PHE A 9 -18.12 2.32 -7.31
C PHE A 9 -18.21 3.82 -7.59
N SER A 10 -18.09 4.62 -6.55
CA SER A 10 -17.99 6.08 -6.70
C SER A 10 -16.57 6.46 -7.10
N GLY A 11 -16.35 6.79 -8.36
CA GLY A 11 -15.05 7.12 -8.94
C GLY A 11 -14.45 5.98 -9.75
N THR A 12 -13.37 6.27 -10.46
CA THR A 12 -12.60 5.29 -11.23
C THR A 12 -11.80 4.41 -10.28
N ILE A 13 -11.78 3.09 -10.53
CA ILE A 13 -10.93 2.17 -9.75
C ILE A 13 -9.47 2.48 -10.04
N SER A 14 -8.69 2.75 -9.01
CA SER A 14 -7.25 3.03 -9.08
C SER A 14 -6.39 1.90 -8.53
N ALA A 15 -6.92 1.08 -7.61
CA ALA A 15 -6.27 -0.12 -7.13
C ALA A 15 -7.28 -1.18 -6.73
N LEU A 16 -6.87 -2.45 -6.84
CA LEU A 16 -7.64 -3.58 -6.35
C LEU A 16 -6.70 -4.64 -5.78
N ALA A 17 -7.15 -5.34 -4.74
CA ALA A 17 -6.42 -6.45 -4.15
C ALA A 17 -7.38 -7.48 -3.56
N PHE A 18 -6.85 -8.63 -3.22
CA PHE A 18 -7.53 -9.65 -2.40
C PHE A 18 -6.59 -10.12 -1.29
N SER A 19 -7.15 -10.58 -0.18
CA SER A 19 -6.34 -11.10 0.92
C SER A 19 -5.60 -12.38 0.50
N PRO A 20 -4.29 -12.49 0.76
CA PRO A 20 -3.55 -13.74 0.53
C PRO A 20 -3.94 -14.85 1.52
N ILE A 21 -4.54 -14.50 2.66
CA ILE A 21 -4.99 -15.44 3.68
C ILE A 21 -6.34 -16.07 3.30
N ASP A 22 -7.28 -15.22 2.84
CA ASP A 22 -8.60 -15.64 2.39
C ASP A 22 -9.04 -14.81 1.17
N PRO A 23 -8.96 -15.34 -0.06
CA PRO A 23 -9.28 -14.61 -1.28
C PRO A 23 -10.76 -14.21 -1.42
N SER A 24 -11.64 -14.62 -0.53
CA SER A 24 -13.01 -14.10 -0.49
C SER A 24 -13.07 -12.64 -0.05
N TYR A 25 -12.05 -12.17 0.68
CA TYR A 25 -11.89 -10.77 1.06
C TYR A 25 -11.22 -10.00 -0.07
N ARG A 26 -11.96 -9.08 -0.66
CA ARG A 26 -11.52 -8.26 -1.79
C ARG A 26 -11.65 -6.79 -1.48
N TYR A 27 -10.75 -6.00 -2.04
CA TYR A 27 -10.60 -4.59 -1.74
C TYR A 27 -10.47 -3.78 -3.02
N VAL A 28 -11.11 -2.61 -3.04
CA VAL A 28 -11.05 -1.65 -4.15
C VAL A 28 -10.79 -0.27 -3.58
N LEU A 29 -9.88 0.46 -4.20
CA LEU A 29 -9.60 1.86 -3.95
C LEU A 29 -9.88 2.64 -5.21
N THR A 30 -10.45 3.82 -5.09
CA THR A 30 -10.80 4.68 -6.21
C THR A 30 -9.98 5.96 -6.23
N GLU A 31 -9.86 6.58 -7.39
CA GLU A 31 -9.10 7.82 -7.60
C GLU A 31 -9.51 8.98 -6.67
N ASN A 32 -10.77 8.98 -6.19
CA ASN A 32 -11.26 9.97 -5.25
C ASN A 32 -11.09 9.55 -3.78
N GLY A 33 -10.23 8.55 -3.49
CA GLY A 33 -9.88 8.10 -2.15
C GLY A 33 -10.96 7.27 -1.44
N ARG A 34 -11.99 6.78 -2.15
CA ARG A 34 -12.99 5.89 -1.58
C ARG A 34 -12.46 4.47 -1.52
N PHE A 35 -12.66 3.83 -0.39
CA PHE A 35 -12.29 2.42 -0.20
C PHE A 35 -13.53 1.56 -0.06
N TYR A 36 -13.48 0.38 -0.69
CA TYR A 36 -14.55 -0.61 -0.69
C TYR A 36 -13.97 -1.98 -0.35
N TYR A 37 -14.74 -2.75 0.39
CA TYR A 37 -14.40 -4.12 0.74
C TYR A 37 -15.56 -5.07 0.49
N SER A 38 -15.21 -6.31 0.17
CA SER A 38 -16.11 -7.46 0.06
C SER A 38 -15.56 -8.59 0.90
N THR A 39 -16.46 -9.38 1.48
CA THR A 39 -16.13 -10.59 2.26
C THR A 39 -16.68 -11.87 1.64
N ASP A 40 -17.23 -11.76 0.43
CA ASP A 40 -17.94 -12.82 -0.28
C ASP A 40 -17.54 -12.94 -1.75
N SER A 41 -16.24 -12.79 -2.02
CA SER A 41 -15.66 -12.88 -3.37
C SER A 41 -16.16 -11.82 -4.35
N GLY A 42 -16.59 -10.67 -3.86
CA GLY A 42 -17.04 -9.56 -4.69
C GLY A 42 -18.51 -9.61 -5.07
N LEU A 43 -19.30 -10.51 -4.47
CA LEU A 43 -20.74 -10.57 -4.68
C LEU A 43 -21.45 -9.35 -4.07
N ASN A 44 -21.02 -8.94 -2.88
CA ASN A 44 -21.49 -7.73 -2.22
C ASN A 44 -20.31 -6.85 -1.79
N TRP A 45 -20.53 -5.54 -1.84
CA TRP A 45 -19.51 -4.55 -1.49
C TRP A 45 -20.03 -3.56 -0.46
N SER A 46 -19.15 -3.15 0.43
CA SER A 46 -19.40 -2.09 1.40
C SER A 46 -18.36 -0.99 1.25
N ALA A 47 -18.78 0.27 1.36
CA ALA A 47 -17.86 1.40 1.41
C ALA A 47 -17.45 1.69 2.85
N THR A 48 -16.19 2.09 3.05
CA THR A 48 -15.75 2.62 4.34
C THR A 48 -16.48 3.94 4.63
N PRO A 49 -17.24 4.03 5.74
CA PRO A 49 -18.01 5.23 6.04
C PRO A 49 -17.12 6.46 6.22
N MET A 50 -17.50 7.60 5.62
CA MET A 50 -16.85 8.91 5.80
C MET A 50 -15.32 8.93 5.54
N PHE A 51 -14.77 7.90 4.92
CA PHE A 51 -13.38 7.83 4.58
C PHE A 51 -13.12 8.40 3.19
N THR A 52 -12.20 9.35 3.12
CA THR A 52 -11.60 9.87 1.89
C THR A 52 -10.09 9.78 2.07
N GLY A 53 -9.54 8.63 1.69
CA GLY A 53 -8.12 8.33 1.86
C GLY A 53 -7.20 9.09 0.91
N PRO A 54 -6.07 8.49 0.50
CA PRO A 54 -5.11 9.15 -0.37
C PRO A 54 -5.81 9.63 -1.65
N SER A 55 -6.15 10.89 -1.70
CA SER A 55 -6.83 11.53 -2.83
C SER A 55 -6.27 12.91 -3.01
N GLY A 56 -6.26 13.42 -4.21
CA GLY A 56 -5.96 14.82 -4.45
C GLY A 56 -4.90 15.06 -5.50
N HIS A 57 -4.16 16.10 -5.34
CA HIS A 57 -3.35 16.75 -6.35
C HIS A 57 -2.37 15.79 -7.04
N TYR A 58 -2.56 15.55 -8.34
CA TYR A 58 -1.75 14.75 -9.27
C TYR A 58 -1.85 13.23 -9.18
N PHE A 59 -2.30 12.66 -8.06
CA PHE A 59 -2.31 11.22 -7.89
C PHE A 59 -3.41 10.79 -6.93
N TYR A 60 -3.76 9.53 -6.98
CA TYR A 60 -4.89 8.94 -6.29
C TYR A 60 -4.41 7.94 -5.24
N GLY A 61 -5.32 7.20 -4.65
CA GLY A 61 -5.00 5.92 -4.04
C GLY A 61 -4.42 4.99 -5.11
N SER A 62 -3.18 4.53 -4.93
CA SER A 62 -2.43 3.80 -5.95
C SER A 62 -2.21 2.34 -5.63
N THR A 63 -2.23 1.99 -4.35
CA THR A 63 -1.85 0.67 -3.91
C THR A 63 -2.67 0.20 -2.72
N ILE A 64 -2.96 -1.09 -2.69
CA ILE A 64 -3.59 -1.80 -1.58
C ILE A 64 -2.69 -3.00 -1.26
N LEU A 65 -2.23 -3.10 -0.02
CA LEU A 65 -1.43 -4.21 0.47
C LEU A 65 -2.19 -4.89 1.62
N PRO A 66 -2.91 -5.99 1.36
CA PRO A 66 -3.45 -6.81 2.44
C PRO A 66 -2.34 -7.57 3.15
N SER A 67 -2.43 -7.65 4.47
CA SER A 67 -1.49 -8.41 5.30
C SER A 67 -1.49 -9.90 4.93
N SER A 68 -0.30 -10.50 4.94
CA SER A 68 -0.10 -11.94 4.77
C SER A 68 -0.20 -12.73 6.07
N THR A 69 -0.20 -12.06 7.22
CA THR A 69 -0.20 -12.69 8.56
C THR A 69 -1.46 -12.42 9.35
N TYR A 70 -2.16 -11.34 9.09
CA TYR A 70 -3.31 -10.91 9.87
C TYR A 70 -4.52 -10.63 8.99
N LEU A 71 -5.49 -11.56 8.98
CA LEU A 71 -6.73 -11.38 8.24
C LEU A 71 -7.49 -10.15 8.74
N GLY A 72 -7.76 -9.22 7.84
CA GLY A 72 -8.41 -7.94 8.15
C GLY A 72 -7.48 -6.74 8.23
N ARG A 73 -6.17 -6.96 8.32
CA ARG A 73 -5.22 -5.86 8.20
C ARG A 73 -4.99 -5.53 6.73
N VAL A 74 -5.15 -4.26 6.40
CA VAL A 74 -4.97 -3.74 5.03
C VAL A 74 -4.27 -2.40 5.09
N TYR A 75 -3.20 -2.26 4.33
CA TYR A 75 -2.50 -1.00 4.12
C TYR A 75 -2.92 -0.42 2.77
N ILE A 76 -3.05 0.89 2.70
CA ILE A 76 -3.30 1.60 1.45
C ILE A 76 -2.36 2.79 1.33
N GLY A 77 -1.92 3.06 0.12
CA GLY A 77 -1.02 4.17 -0.19
C GLY A 77 -1.48 4.97 -1.39
N GLY A 78 -0.97 6.19 -1.51
CA GLY A 78 -1.28 7.07 -2.63
C GLY A 78 -0.79 8.50 -2.42
N SER A 79 -1.58 9.48 -2.88
CA SER A 79 -1.25 10.89 -2.75
C SER A 79 -1.32 11.38 -1.31
N GLY A 80 -0.18 11.80 -0.79
CA GLY A 80 -0.02 12.35 0.55
C GLY A 80 0.09 13.88 0.61
N TYR A 81 -0.23 14.60 -0.47
CA TYR A 81 -0.10 16.08 -0.47
C TYR A 81 -1.20 16.79 0.31
N SER A 82 -2.39 16.21 0.35
CA SER A 82 -3.54 16.77 1.06
C SER A 82 -4.03 15.90 2.21
N ASN A 83 -3.52 14.67 2.30
CA ASN A 83 -3.89 13.66 3.28
C ASN A 83 -2.63 12.89 3.69
N SER A 84 -2.74 11.95 4.61
CA SER A 84 -1.66 10.99 4.86
C SER A 84 -1.35 10.17 3.60
N PRO A 85 -0.08 9.93 3.27
CA PRO A 85 0.29 9.09 2.12
C PRO A 85 -0.01 7.60 2.34
N VAL A 86 -0.05 7.14 3.59
CA VAL A 86 -0.34 5.74 3.95
C VAL A 86 -1.35 5.69 5.09
N TYR A 87 -2.27 4.74 4.98
CA TYR A 87 -3.24 4.39 6.02
C TYR A 87 -3.23 2.90 6.27
N VAL A 88 -3.62 2.50 7.47
CA VAL A 88 -3.80 1.10 7.87
C VAL A 88 -5.18 0.87 8.46
N SER A 89 -5.81 -0.23 8.05
CA SER A 89 -7.00 -0.78 8.68
C SER A 89 -6.66 -2.07 9.42
N GLN A 90 -7.34 -2.34 10.54
CA GLN A 90 -7.24 -3.59 11.29
C GLN A 90 -8.52 -4.44 11.19
N ASN A 91 -9.50 -3.99 10.40
CA ASN A 91 -10.84 -4.58 10.36
C ASN A 91 -11.42 -4.60 8.93
N HIS A 92 -10.65 -5.11 7.98
CA HIS A 92 -11.06 -5.28 6.57
C HIS A 92 -11.40 -3.96 5.84
N GLY A 93 -10.86 -2.83 6.30
CA GLY A 93 -11.17 -1.53 5.70
C GLY A 93 -12.45 -0.86 6.22
N GLN A 94 -13.06 -1.35 7.33
CA GLN A 94 -14.22 -0.68 7.94
C GLN A 94 -13.86 0.68 8.51
N ASN A 95 -12.63 0.84 8.98
CA ASN A 95 -12.03 2.13 9.32
C ASN A 95 -10.52 2.11 9.08
N PHE A 96 -9.93 3.30 9.01
CA PHE A 96 -8.51 3.49 8.78
C PHE A 96 -7.91 4.47 9.78
N SER A 97 -6.64 4.25 10.10
CA SER A 97 -5.78 5.18 10.83
C SER A 97 -4.62 5.61 9.95
N GLU A 98 -4.14 6.82 10.13
CA GLU A 98 -2.95 7.31 9.44
C GLU A 98 -1.70 6.56 9.90
N MET A 99 -0.76 6.37 8.97
CA MET A 99 0.50 5.68 9.18
C MET A 99 1.63 6.49 8.54
N ASN A 100 1.89 7.68 9.06
CA ASN A 100 2.75 8.68 8.43
C ASN A 100 3.94 9.15 9.27
N LEU A 101 4.13 8.65 10.51
CA LEU A 101 5.28 9.02 11.32
C LEU A 101 6.58 8.66 10.59
N GLY A 102 7.46 9.65 10.38
CA GLY A 102 8.70 9.49 9.63
C GLY A 102 8.54 9.52 8.09
N LEU A 103 7.32 9.48 7.55
CA LEU A 103 7.04 9.58 6.11
C LEU A 103 6.57 11.00 5.78
N PRO A 104 7.33 11.78 4.99
CA PRO A 104 6.91 13.11 4.59
C PRO A 104 5.71 13.09 3.64
N ASN A 105 5.11 14.25 3.42
CA ASN A 105 4.06 14.40 2.40
C ASN A 105 4.63 14.09 1.02
N THR A 106 4.21 12.98 0.45
CA THR A 106 4.74 12.45 -0.83
C THR A 106 3.68 11.62 -1.54
N LEU A 107 3.98 11.24 -2.78
CA LEU A 107 3.23 10.21 -3.48
C LEU A 107 3.82 8.84 -3.12
N VAL A 108 2.97 7.91 -2.73
CA VAL A 108 3.30 6.48 -2.58
C VAL A 108 2.74 5.74 -3.79
N PHE A 109 3.60 5.15 -4.61
CA PHE A 109 3.21 4.45 -5.82
C PHE A 109 2.89 2.99 -5.56
N GLU A 110 3.68 2.33 -4.71
CA GLU A 110 3.49 0.93 -4.38
C GLU A 110 3.94 0.62 -2.95
N LEU A 111 3.27 -0.35 -2.34
CA LEU A 111 3.60 -0.94 -1.04
C LEU A 111 3.89 -2.43 -1.21
N SER A 112 4.87 -2.93 -0.47
CA SER A 112 5.17 -4.36 -0.30
C SER A 112 5.54 -4.63 1.15
N SER A 113 5.57 -5.90 1.58
CA SER A 113 5.96 -6.25 2.96
C SER A 113 6.79 -7.52 3.03
N THR A 114 7.53 -7.67 4.13
CA THR A 114 8.04 -8.97 4.54
C THR A 114 6.90 -9.94 4.82
N LEU A 115 7.17 -11.25 4.76
CA LEU A 115 6.14 -12.29 4.95
C LEU A 115 5.49 -12.25 6.35
N ASP A 116 6.16 -11.67 7.33
CA ASP A 116 5.69 -11.51 8.71
C ASP A 116 5.08 -10.13 8.99
N ASP A 117 5.02 -9.25 7.97
CA ASP A 117 4.58 -7.84 8.06
C ASP A 117 5.38 -6.98 9.07
N ASN A 118 6.56 -7.40 9.48
CA ASN A 118 7.40 -6.62 10.39
C ASN A 118 8.03 -5.40 9.71
N ILE A 119 8.20 -5.47 8.39
CA ILE A 119 8.68 -4.37 7.58
C ILE A 119 7.71 -4.15 6.40
N ILE A 120 7.24 -2.91 6.25
CA ILE A 120 6.47 -2.48 5.09
C ILE A 120 7.34 -1.55 4.25
N PHE A 121 7.47 -1.83 2.98
CA PHE A 121 8.24 -1.02 2.03
C PHE A 121 7.30 -0.10 1.24
N ALA A 122 7.77 1.11 0.96
CA ALA A 122 7.06 2.08 0.13
C ALA A 122 7.96 2.64 -0.97
N ALA A 123 7.54 2.46 -2.21
CA ALA A 123 8.10 3.16 -3.36
C ALA A 123 7.44 4.53 -3.46
N THR A 124 8.24 5.61 -3.34
CA THR A 124 7.70 6.97 -3.28
C THR A 124 8.34 7.90 -4.31
N GLU A 125 7.73 9.07 -4.52
CA GLU A 125 8.26 10.12 -5.37
C GLU A 125 9.64 10.61 -4.93
N ILE A 126 9.92 10.59 -3.63
CA ILE A 126 11.11 11.19 -3.03
C ILE A 126 12.15 10.19 -2.53
N GLY A 127 11.91 8.90 -2.70
CA GLY A 127 12.84 7.85 -2.27
C GLY A 127 12.16 6.55 -1.87
N PRO A 128 12.95 5.52 -1.53
CA PRO A 128 12.47 4.26 -1.00
C PRO A 128 12.36 4.36 0.53
N TYR A 129 11.24 3.96 1.09
CA TYR A 129 11.02 3.97 2.55
C TYR A 129 10.71 2.57 3.07
N ALA A 130 11.06 2.33 4.34
CA ALA A 130 10.65 1.17 5.10
C ALA A 130 10.01 1.60 6.43
N TYR A 131 8.85 1.04 6.74
CA TYR A 131 8.23 1.12 8.05
C TYR A 131 8.65 -0.06 8.89
N LEU A 132 9.12 0.19 10.11
CA LEU A 132 9.48 -0.84 11.07
C LEU A 132 8.36 -0.98 12.10
N ALA A 133 7.70 -2.13 12.13
CA ALA A 133 6.53 -2.35 12.99
C ALA A 133 6.86 -2.25 14.49
N ASN A 134 8.10 -2.59 14.89
CA ASN A 134 8.57 -2.51 16.27
C ASN A 134 8.88 -1.07 16.73
N GLN A 135 9.01 -0.12 15.79
CA GLN A 135 9.27 1.31 16.06
C GLN A 135 8.07 2.19 15.71
N GLU A 136 7.12 1.64 14.95
CA GLU A 136 5.93 2.33 14.43
C GLU A 136 6.30 3.60 13.61
N GLU A 137 7.42 3.54 12.87
CA GLU A 137 7.98 4.68 12.17
C GLU A 137 8.56 4.28 10.80
N TRP A 138 8.49 5.23 9.83
CA TRP A 138 9.08 5.11 8.51
C TRP A 138 10.51 5.65 8.48
N PHE A 139 11.37 4.97 7.76
CA PHE A 139 12.78 5.34 7.54
C PHE A 139 13.10 5.38 6.07
N LEU A 140 13.81 6.44 5.66
CA LEU A 140 14.36 6.54 4.31
C LEU A 140 15.49 5.52 4.13
N LEU A 141 15.41 4.70 3.09
CA LEU A 141 16.41 3.68 2.75
C LEU A 141 17.52 4.21 1.83
N SER A 142 17.33 5.34 1.18
CA SER A 142 18.37 5.94 0.34
C SER A 142 19.54 6.43 1.19
N GLY A 143 20.72 6.37 0.62
CA GLY A 143 21.97 6.77 1.27
C GLY A 143 23.07 6.93 0.24
N LEU A 144 24.34 6.71 0.62
CA LEU A 144 25.49 6.86 -0.27
C LEU A 144 25.43 5.98 -1.54
N SER A 145 24.66 4.89 -1.52
CA SER A 145 24.60 3.92 -2.60
C SER A 145 23.34 4.06 -3.46
N ALA A 146 22.19 4.36 -2.86
CA ALA A 146 20.91 4.47 -3.58
C ALA A 146 20.57 5.94 -3.84
N PRO A 147 20.18 6.32 -5.07
CA PRO A 147 19.92 7.72 -5.41
C PRO A 147 18.62 8.24 -4.81
N ASP A 148 18.61 9.53 -4.43
CA ASP A 148 17.41 10.27 -4.11
C ASP A 148 16.66 10.59 -5.39
N GLN A 149 15.59 9.86 -5.66
CA GLN A 149 14.76 10.02 -6.85
C GLN A 149 13.42 9.31 -6.68
N THR A 150 12.59 9.36 -7.70
CA THR A 150 11.33 8.63 -7.75
C THR A 150 11.55 7.13 -7.93
N TYR A 151 10.93 6.36 -7.03
CA TYR A 151 10.80 4.92 -7.09
C TYR A 151 9.35 4.56 -7.40
N TRP A 152 9.13 3.83 -8.49
CA TRP A 152 7.81 3.51 -9.00
C TRP A 152 7.21 2.22 -8.46
N SER A 153 8.09 1.29 -8.12
CA SER A 153 7.67 -0.04 -7.70
C SER A 153 8.55 -0.59 -6.59
N VAL A 154 7.98 -1.47 -5.79
CA VAL A 154 8.71 -2.25 -4.79
C VAL A 154 8.10 -3.63 -4.68
N ASP A 155 8.96 -4.65 -4.60
CA ASP A 155 8.55 -6.02 -4.30
C ASP A 155 9.52 -6.63 -3.29
N PHE A 156 9.01 -7.37 -2.31
CA PHE A 156 9.82 -8.15 -1.39
C PHE A 156 9.99 -9.56 -1.94
N ILE A 157 11.24 -9.99 -2.11
CA ILE A 157 11.62 -11.30 -2.63
C ILE A 157 12.14 -12.15 -1.46
N PRO A 158 11.27 -13.00 -0.87
CA PRO A 158 11.61 -13.72 0.35
C PRO A 158 12.76 -14.73 0.15
N GLU A 159 12.92 -15.30 -1.04
CA GLU A 159 13.95 -16.29 -1.34
C GLU A 159 15.37 -15.75 -1.21
N ILE A 160 15.54 -14.45 -1.34
CA ILE A 160 16.83 -13.77 -1.21
C ILE A 160 16.81 -12.68 -0.14
N ASN A 161 15.75 -12.63 0.68
CA ASN A 161 15.54 -11.67 1.76
C ASN A 161 15.81 -10.21 1.33
N THR A 162 15.20 -9.79 0.24
CA THR A 162 15.54 -8.54 -0.45
C THR A 162 14.29 -7.76 -0.84
N ALA A 163 14.26 -6.47 -0.52
CA ALA A 163 13.31 -5.52 -1.08
C ALA A 163 13.89 -4.94 -2.39
N ARG A 164 13.22 -5.16 -3.50
CA ARG A 164 13.63 -4.73 -4.83
C ARG A 164 12.80 -3.55 -5.29
N PHE A 165 13.45 -2.45 -5.59
CA PHE A 165 12.81 -1.22 -6.01
C PHE A 165 13.14 -0.89 -7.46
N GLY A 166 12.10 -0.53 -8.24
CA GLY A 166 12.23 0.01 -9.59
C GLY A 166 12.21 1.53 -9.58
N THR A 167 13.17 2.15 -10.29
CA THR A 167 13.31 3.62 -10.35
C THR A 167 12.91 4.19 -11.71
N TYR A 168 12.62 5.49 -11.72
CA TYR A 168 12.48 6.22 -12.98
C TYR A 168 13.86 6.56 -13.58
N GLY A 169 14.33 5.69 -14.49
CA GLY A 169 15.50 5.97 -15.32
C GLY A 169 16.88 5.64 -14.72
N ARG A 170 16.95 5.05 -13.50
CA ARG A 170 18.22 4.64 -12.87
C ARG A 170 18.25 3.17 -12.48
N GLY A 171 17.43 2.35 -13.16
CA GLY A 171 17.44 0.89 -13.03
C GLY A 171 16.73 0.39 -11.78
N ILE A 172 17.19 -0.74 -11.29
CA ILE A 172 16.62 -1.49 -10.18
C ILE A 172 17.62 -1.50 -9.03
N TRP A 173 17.12 -1.35 -7.82
CA TRP A 173 17.91 -1.31 -6.59
C TRP A 173 17.43 -2.36 -5.60
N ASP A 174 18.37 -3.16 -5.10
CA ASP A 174 18.13 -4.19 -4.11
C ASP A 174 18.60 -3.73 -2.73
N PHE A 175 17.70 -3.79 -1.76
CA PHE A 175 17.98 -3.59 -0.34
C PHE A 175 17.88 -4.95 0.35
N VAL A 176 19.04 -5.54 0.61
CA VAL A 176 19.16 -6.83 1.29
C VAL A 176 18.93 -6.63 2.79
N LEU A 177 18.02 -7.40 3.37
CA LEU A 177 17.81 -7.40 4.81
C LEU A 177 18.84 -8.34 5.47
N ASP A 178 19.51 -7.86 6.54
CA ASP A 178 20.39 -8.72 7.34
C ASP A 178 19.58 -9.81 8.04
N GLU A 179 20.15 -11.01 8.17
CA GLU A 179 19.51 -12.17 8.78
C GLU A 179 19.14 -11.98 10.28
N ASN A 180 19.50 -10.84 10.87
CA ASN A 180 19.34 -10.53 12.29
C ASN A 180 18.25 -9.46 12.57
N TYR A 181 17.39 -9.18 11.61
CA TYR A 181 16.23 -8.31 11.81
C TYR A 181 14.93 -9.09 11.86
#